data_10853604a2a83140ff2c8ab6201477b7
#
_entry.id   10853604a2a83140ff2c8ab6201477b7
#
_cell.length_a   1.000
_cell.length_b   1.000
_cell.length_c   1.000
_cell.angle_alpha   90.00
_cell.angle_beta   90.00
_cell.angle_gamma   90.00
#
_symmetry.space_group_name_H-M   'P 1'
#
loop_
_entity.id
_entity.type
_entity.pdbx_description
1 polymer ?
#
loop_
_entity_poly.entity_id
_entity_poly.type
_entity_poly.pdbx_seq_one_letter_code
_entity_poly.pdbx_strand_id
1 'polypeptide(L)'
;MPSLILLRHGQSTWNLANKFTGNVDVDLTPLGEHEARLAGVLLEDYIIDVAFTSVLKRAIHTLDIILNEIGKSIPIIQSAALNERNYGDLQGLNKTETEHKYGAGKVLTWRRSYDIPPPNGESLKDTYNRVVPYYKTAIEPQLKTDKNTLIVAHGNSLPALMMYLDGFSETEIADVNIATGIPRVYEFSPELKLETADYLED
;
A
#
# COMPACT_ATOMS: atom_id res chain seq x y z
N MET A 1 23.38 -5.20 0.67
CA MET A 1 22.19 -5.67 1.44
C MET A 1 20.99 -5.01 0.81
N PRO A 2 20.01 -5.78 0.32
CA PRO A 2 18.85 -5.22 -0.37
C PRO A 2 17.88 -4.59 0.63
N SER A 3 17.23 -3.52 0.21
CA SER A 3 16.15 -2.87 0.93
C SER A 3 14.82 -2.95 0.16
N LEU A 4 13.72 -3.05 0.91
CA LEU A 4 12.36 -2.96 0.39
C LEU A 4 11.69 -1.76 1.04
N ILE A 5 11.22 -0.84 0.22
CA ILE A 5 10.53 0.36 0.68
C ILE A 5 9.04 0.21 0.35
N LEU A 6 8.18 0.28 1.36
CA LEU A 6 6.73 0.30 1.19
C LEU A 6 6.22 1.72 1.39
N LEU A 7 5.40 2.20 0.47
CA LEU A 7 4.79 3.53 0.55
C LEU A 7 3.32 3.46 0.14
N ARG A 8 2.45 3.95 1.01
CA ARG A 8 1.06 4.17 0.65
C ARG A 8 0.92 5.44 -0.18
N HIS A 9 0.17 5.37 -1.28
CA HIS A 9 -0.13 6.54 -2.11
C HIS A 9 -0.62 7.74 -1.29
N GLY A 10 -0.39 8.95 -1.78
CA GLY A 10 -0.86 10.20 -1.20
C GLY A 10 -2.38 10.27 -1.09
N GLN A 11 -2.90 11.23 -0.34
CA GLN A 11 -4.35 11.41 -0.17
C GLN A 11 -5.06 11.48 -1.52
N SER A 12 -6.07 10.63 -1.72
CA SER A 12 -6.93 10.66 -2.90
C SER A 12 -8.19 11.49 -2.68
N THR A 13 -8.87 11.86 -3.76
CA THR A 13 -10.14 12.59 -3.72
C THR A 13 -11.21 11.88 -2.89
N TRP A 14 -11.23 10.53 -2.89
CA TRP A 14 -12.18 9.77 -2.09
C TRP A 14 -11.71 9.52 -0.65
N ASN A 15 -10.40 9.60 -0.36
CA ASN A 15 -9.95 9.70 1.03
C ASN A 15 -10.46 11.01 1.65
N LEU A 16 -10.30 12.14 0.96
CA LEU A 16 -10.81 13.45 1.40
C LEU A 16 -12.33 13.44 1.59
N ALA A 17 -13.07 12.82 0.66
CA ALA A 17 -14.53 12.71 0.74
C ALA A 17 -15.04 11.65 1.75
N ASN A 18 -14.16 11.00 2.51
CA ASN A 18 -14.47 9.93 3.46
C ASN A 18 -15.28 8.78 2.83
N LYS A 19 -14.92 8.36 1.60
CA LYS A 19 -15.59 7.28 0.86
C LYS A 19 -14.78 5.99 0.86
N PHE A 20 -15.48 4.86 0.69
CA PHE A 20 -14.85 3.59 0.37
C PHE A 20 -14.36 3.63 -1.08
N THR A 21 -13.04 3.50 -1.28
CA THR A 21 -12.44 3.63 -2.61
C THR A 21 -12.33 2.28 -3.34
N GLY A 22 -11.64 1.33 -2.72
CA GLY A 22 -11.39 0.02 -3.35
C GLY A 22 -10.70 0.15 -4.71
N ASN A 23 -11.23 -0.56 -5.69
CA ASN A 23 -10.71 -0.59 -7.08
C ASN A 23 -11.19 0.56 -7.96
N VAL A 24 -12.00 1.48 -7.42
CA VAL A 24 -12.41 2.67 -8.20
C VAL A 24 -11.18 3.55 -8.44
N ASP A 25 -11.02 3.96 -9.69
CA ASP A 25 -9.82 4.66 -10.14
C ASP A 25 -9.99 6.18 -9.97
N VAL A 26 -9.60 6.68 -8.81
CA VAL A 26 -9.62 8.10 -8.44
C VAL A 26 -8.19 8.63 -8.30
N ASP A 27 -8.03 9.93 -8.54
CA ASP A 27 -6.74 10.58 -8.49
C ASP A 27 -6.43 11.21 -7.12
N LEU A 28 -5.21 11.72 -6.97
CA LEU A 28 -4.72 12.42 -5.80
C LEU A 28 -5.45 13.77 -5.61
N THR A 29 -5.41 14.25 -4.38
CA THR A 29 -5.69 15.66 -4.07
C THR A 29 -4.39 16.48 -4.14
N PRO A 30 -4.45 17.82 -4.15
CA PRO A 30 -3.25 18.65 -3.99
C PRO A 30 -2.43 18.32 -2.74
N LEU A 31 -3.09 17.94 -1.64
CA LEU A 31 -2.40 17.45 -0.44
C LEU A 31 -1.69 16.11 -0.73
N GLY A 32 -2.35 15.16 -1.42
CA GLY A 32 -1.74 13.89 -1.78
C GLY A 32 -0.54 14.02 -2.71
N GLU A 33 -0.55 15.00 -3.62
CA GLU A 33 0.64 15.34 -4.42
C GLU A 33 1.77 15.93 -3.57
N HIS A 34 1.42 16.76 -2.57
CA HIS A 34 2.40 17.30 -1.63
C HIS A 34 3.02 16.19 -0.77
N GLU A 35 2.20 15.28 -0.23
CA GLU A 35 2.68 14.09 0.50
C GLU A 35 3.63 13.24 -0.36
N ALA A 36 3.34 13.08 -1.65
CA ALA A 36 4.21 12.36 -2.57
C ALA A 36 5.56 13.06 -2.79
N ARG A 37 5.60 14.40 -2.85
CA ARG A 37 6.86 15.16 -2.94
C ARG A 37 7.68 15.02 -1.67
N LEU A 38 7.05 15.13 -0.49
CA LEU A 38 7.74 14.93 0.79
C LEU A 38 8.32 13.50 0.89
N ALA A 39 7.57 12.50 0.45
CA ALA A 39 8.09 11.13 0.36
C ALA A 39 9.32 11.04 -0.56
N GLY A 40 9.33 11.77 -1.66
CA GLY A 40 10.51 11.91 -2.53
C GLY A 40 11.71 12.49 -1.79
N VAL A 41 11.51 13.58 -1.03
CA VAL A 41 12.57 14.18 -0.21
C VAL A 41 13.13 13.17 0.81
N LEU A 42 12.26 12.43 1.53
CA LEU A 42 12.69 11.39 2.48
C LEU A 42 13.48 10.25 1.81
N LEU A 43 13.28 10.05 0.52
CA LEU A 43 13.93 8.98 -0.27
C LEU A 43 15.12 9.48 -1.10
N GLU A 44 15.51 10.74 -1.00
CA GLU A 44 16.57 11.35 -1.84
C GLU A 44 17.90 10.58 -1.75
N ASP A 45 18.30 10.19 -0.55
CA ASP A 45 19.56 9.48 -0.28
C ASP A 45 19.45 7.95 -0.48
N TYR A 46 18.25 7.42 -0.75
CA TYR A 46 18.07 5.99 -0.95
C TYR A 46 18.37 5.56 -2.39
N ILE A 47 19.10 4.48 -2.55
CA ILE A 47 19.27 3.83 -3.84
C ILE A 47 18.00 3.03 -4.12
N ILE A 48 17.35 3.29 -5.25
CA ILE A 48 16.17 2.54 -5.71
C ILE A 48 16.46 2.05 -7.12
N ASP A 49 16.45 0.73 -7.32
CA ASP A 49 16.82 0.07 -8.58
C ASP A 49 15.61 -0.29 -9.43
N VAL A 50 14.48 -0.56 -8.78
CA VAL A 50 13.22 -0.95 -9.43
C VAL A 50 12.04 -0.52 -8.58
N ALA A 51 10.95 -0.15 -9.23
CA ALA A 51 9.69 0.19 -8.54
C ALA A 51 8.55 -0.71 -9.00
N PHE A 52 7.66 -1.04 -8.07
CA PHE A 52 6.42 -1.74 -8.30
C PHE A 52 5.25 -0.87 -7.84
N THR A 53 4.16 -0.91 -8.60
CA THR A 53 2.93 -0.21 -8.21
C THR A 53 1.70 -0.95 -8.70
N SER A 54 0.52 -0.57 -8.19
CA SER A 54 -0.75 -1.06 -8.71
C SER A 54 -1.06 -0.44 -10.08
N VAL A 55 -2.18 -0.85 -10.67
CA VAL A 55 -2.69 -0.23 -11.92
C VAL A 55 -3.61 0.97 -11.66
N LEU A 56 -3.75 1.42 -10.41
CA LEU A 56 -4.64 2.52 -10.05
C LEU A 56 -3.89 3.86 -10.05
N LYS A 57 -4.50 4.89 -10.67
CA LYS A 57 -3.90 6.22 -10.91
C LYS A 57 -3.24 6.82 -9.68
N ARG A 58 -3.91 6.79 -8.51
CA ARG A 58 -3.38 7.40 -7.29
C ARG A 58 -2.03 6.83 -6.86
N ALA A 59 -1.79 5.53 -7.09
CA ALA A 59 -0.51 4.89 -6.78
C ALA A 59 0.54 5.19 -7.86
N ILE A 60 0.15 5.13 -9.12
CA ILE A 60 1.00 5.48 -10.27
C ILE A 60 1.45 6.94 -10.16
N HIS A 61 0.51 7.86 -9.96
CA HIS A 61 0.79 9.29 -9.86
C HIS A 61 1.69 9.63 -8.66
N THR A 62 1.45 8.96 -7.50
CA THR A 62 2.36 9.09 -6.34
C THR A 62 3.78 8.66 -6.70
N LEU A 63 3.94 7.51 -7.36
CA LEU A 63 5.26 7.01 -7.79
C LEU A 63 5.94 7.97 -8.77
N ASP A 64 5.21 8.46 -9.75
CA ASP A 64 5.73 9.40 -10.75
C ASP A 64 6.24 10.69 -10.10
N ILE A 65 5.50 11.25 -9.13
CA ILE A 65 5.92 12.44 -8.37
C ILE A 65 7.20 12.14 -7.59
N ILE A 66 7.28 11.01 -6.87
CA ILE A 66 8.48 10.60 -6.11
C ILE A 66 9.69 10.51 -7.03
N LEU A 67 9.57 9.78 -8.15
CA LEU A 67 10.70 9.58 -9.08
C LEU A 67 11.16 10.89 -9.73
N ASN A 68 10.23 11.80 -10.03
CA ASN A 68 10.55 13.14 -10.51
C ASN A 68 11.29 13.96 -9.45
N GLU A 69 10.86 13.91 -8.18
CA GLU A 69 11.48 14.63 -7.07
C GLU A 69 12.93 14.21 -6.87
N ILE A 70 13.18 12.89 -6.84
CA ILE A 70 14.55 12.36 -6.68
C ILE A 70 15.36 12.31 -7.97
N GLY A 71 14.81 12.77 -9.10
CA GLY A 71 15.50 12.84 -10.39
C GLY A 71 15.92 11.47 -10.95
N LYS A 72 15.18 10.40 -10.65
CA LYS A 72 15.52 9.03 -11.08
C LYS A 72 14.61 8.52 -12.19
N SER A 73 15.22 7.77 -13.13
CA SER A 73 14.51 7.00 -14.15
C SER A 73 14.90 5.53 -13.99
N ILE A 74 13.97 4.73 -13.48
CA ILE A 74 14.17 3.31 -13.14
C ILE A 74 13.07 2.46 -13.78
N PRO A 75 13.26 1.14 -13.92
CA PRO A 75 12.18 0.25 -14.32
C PRO A 75 10.98 0.30 -13.37
N ILE A 76 9.78 0.46 -13.95
CA ILE A 76 8.51 0.46 -13.22
C ILE A 76 7.69 -0.73 -13.68
N ILE A 77 7.19 -1.52 -12.73
CA ILE A 77 6.35 -2.69 -12.99
C ILE A 77 4.99 -2.47 -12.35
N GLN A 78 3.94 -2.45 -13.16
CA GLN A 78 2.57 -2.31 -12.70
C GLN A 78 1.88 -3.65 -12.61
N SER A 79 1.12 -3.90 -11.54
CA SER A 79 0.34 -5.13 -11.39
C SER A 79 -0.95 -4.92 -10.63
N ALA A 80 -2.05 -5.48 -11.14
CA ALA A 80 -3.33 -5.52 -10.45
C ALA A 80 -3.27 -6.33 -9.13
N ALA A 81 -2.27 -7.21 -8.98
CA ALA A 81 -2.03 -7.91 -7.71
C ALA A 81 -1.74 -6.96 -6.54
N LEU A 82 -1.26 -5.74 -6.82
CA LEU A 82 -1.01 -4.70 -5.81
C LEU A 82 -2.18 -3.71 -5.64
N ASN A 83 -3.30 -3.89 -6.35
CA ASN A 83 -4.47 -3.01 -6.21
C ASN A 83 -4.98 -2.98 -4.77
N GLU A 84 -5.72 -1.92 -4.44
CA GLU A 84 -6.44 -1.82 -3.18
C GLU A 84 -7.45 -2.95 -3.04
N ARG A 85 -7.80 -3.31 -1.81
CA ARG A 85 -8.86 -4.25 -1.49
C ARG A 85 -10.18 -3.79 -2.11
N ASN A 86 -10.85 -4.67 -2.83
CA ASN A 86 -12.15 -4.39 -3.41
C ASN A 86 -13.21 -4.30 -2.29
N TYR A 87 -13.85 -3.17 -2.16
CA TYR A 87 -14.93 -2.96 -1.18
C TYR A 87 -16.33 -3.33 -1.69
N GLY A 88 -16.43 -3.93 -2.90
CA GLY A 88 -17.70 -4.40 -3.46
C GLY A 88 -18.77 -3.31 -3.49
N ASP A 89 -19.96 -3.62 -2.95
CA ASP A 89 -21.11 -2.72 -2.94
C ASP A 89 -20.93 -1.46 -2.07
N LEU A 90 -19.86 -1.41 -1.25
CA LEU A 90 -19.55 -0.22 -0.46
C LEU A 90 -18.79 0.85 -1.25
N GLN A 91 -18.20 0.51 -2.40
CA GLN A 91 -17.41 1.46 -3.20
C GLN A 91 -18.24 2.70 -3.59
N GLY A 92 -17.69 3.88 -3.31
CA GLY A 92 -18.34 5.18 -3.54
C GLY A 92 -19.25 5.65 -2.40
N LEU A 93 -19.62 4.78 -1.46
CA LEU A 93 -20.42 5.19 -0.30
C LEU A 93 -19.55 5.96 0.71
N ASN A 94 -20.16 6.98 1.34
CA ASN A 94 -19.54 7.67 2.46
C ASN A 94 -19.50 6.74 3.69
N LYS A 95 -18.35 6.67 4.37
CA LYS A 95 -18.15 5.73 5.49
C LYS A 95 -19.08 5.99 6.65
N THR A 96 -19.26 7.26 7.02
CA THR A 96 -20.15 7.65 8.14
C THR A 96 -21.62 7.34 7.81
N GLU A 97 -22.09 7.69 6.61
CA GLU A 97 -23.45 7.37 6.18
C GLU A 97 -23.69 5.86 6.11
N THR A 98 -22.67 5.10 5.71
CA THR A 98 -22.72 3.63 5.67
C THR A 98 -22.84 3.05 7.08
N GLU A 99 -22.11 3.61 8.06
CA GLU A 99 -22.24 3.24 9.48
C GLU A 99 -23.64 3.54 10.03
N HIS A 100 -24.23 4.66 9.67
CA HIS A 100 -25.61 4.96 10.04
C HIS A 100 -26.63 3.99 9.42
N LYS A 101 -26.40 3.57 8.17
CA LYS A 101 -27.31 2.70 7.42
C LYS A 101 -27.25 1.23 7.86
N TYR A 102 -26.04 0.71 8.06
CA TYR A 102 -25.81 -0.74 8.29
C TYR A 102 -25.44 -1.06 9.75
N GLY A 103 -25.22 -0.06 10.58
CA GLY A 103 -24.71 -0.17 11.95
C GLY A 103 -23.18 -0.13 12.02
N ALA A 104 -22.63 0.66 12.94
CA ALA A 104 -21.19 0.87 13.10
C ALA A 104 -20.42 -0.44 13.31
N GLY A 105 -20.93 -1.36 14.13
CA GLY A 105 -20.29 -2.65 14.40
C GLY A 105 -20.13 -3.50 13.13
N LYS A 106 -21.17 -3.56 12.29
CA LYS A 106 -21.12 -4.32 11.03
C LYS A 106 -20.14 -3.71 10.04
N VAL A 107 -20.14 -2.38 9.91
CA VAL A 107 -19.19 -1.69 9.03
C VAL A 107 -17.75 -1.84 9.54
N LEU A 108 -17.54 -1.79 10.85
CA LEU A 108 -16.24 -2.05 11.46
C LEU A 108 -15.75 -3.47 11.14
N THR A 109 -16.63 -4.48 11.24
CA THR A 109 -16.31 -5.86 10.85
C THR A 109 -15.86 -5.93 9.39
N TRP A 110 -16.60 -5.34 8.45
CA TRP A 110 -16.21 -5.31 7.04
C TRP A 110 -14.88 -4.59 6.78
N ARG A 111 -14.55 -3.60 7.59
CA ARG A 111 -13.31 -2.81 7.43
C ARG A 111 -12.08 -3.46 8.05
N ARG A 112 -12.26 -4.18 9.16
CA ARG A 112 -11.15 -4.60 10.03
C ARG A 112 -11.01 -6.11 10.21
N SER A 113 -12.07 -6.90 9.96
CA SER A 113 -11.94 -8.35 10.03
C SER A 113 -11.00 -8.86 8.94
N TYR A 114 -10.20 -9.87 9.31
CA TYR A 114 -9.27 -10.52 8.39
C TYR A 114 -10.01 -11.29 7.29
N ASP A 115 -11.06 -12.05 7.64
CA ASP A 115 -11.71 -13.03 6.77
C ASP A 115 -13.17 -12.70 6.37
N ILE A 116 -13.77 -11.64 6.93
CA ILE A 116 -15.15 -11.26 6.61
C ILE A 116 -15.16 -10.13 5.57
N PRO A 117 -15.54 -10.42 4.31
CA PRO A 117 -15.60 -9.41 3.25
C PRO A 117 -16.84 -8.52 3.38
N PRO A 118 -16.80 -7.29 2.86
CA PRO A 118 -18.02 -6.55 2.54
C PRO A 118 -18.81 -7.25 1.42
N PRO A 119 -20.12 -6.94 1.26
CA PRO A 119 -20.93 -7.54 0.19
C PRO A 119 -20.28 -7.36 -1.19
N ASN A 120 -20.11 -8.47 -1.93
CA ASN A 120 -19.49 -8.54 -3.25
C ASN A 120 -18.04 -7.98 -3.30
N GLY A 121 -17.36 -7.92 -2.16
CA GLY A 121 -15.99 -7.41 -2.06
C GLY A 121 -14.98 -8.46 -1.60
N GLU A 122 -13.76 -8.00 -1.33
CA GLU A 122 -12.65 -8.78 -0.79
C GLU A 122 -12.56 -8.63 0.74
N SER A 123 -12.22 -9.71 1.43
CA SER A 123 -11.63 -9.68 2.77
C SER A 123 -10.15 -9.27 2.70
N LEU A 124 -9.53 -9.00 3.84
CA LEU A 124 -8.07 -8.80 3.90
C LEU A 124 -7.33 -10.10 3.55
N LYS A 125 -7.90 -11.26 3.91
CA LYS A 125 -7.40 -12.59 3.52
C LYS A 125 -7.36 -12.77 2.01
N ASP A 126 -8.40 -12.34 1.29
CA ASP A 126 -8.42 -12.40 -0.18
C ASP A 126 -7.33 -11.49 -0.76
N THR A 127 -7.16 -10.30 -0.20
CA THR A 127 -6.09 -9.37 -0.58
C THR A 127 -4.71 -9.99 -0.32
N TYR A 128 -4.49 -10.61 0.85
CA TYR A 128 -3.27 -11.34 1.19
C TYR A 128 -2.98 -12.45 0.17
N ASN A 129 -4.00 -13.23 -0.19
CA ASN A 129 -3.86 -14.37 -1.10
C ASN A 129 -3.50 -13.99 -2.54
N ARG A 130 -3.61 -12.71 -2.93
CA ARG A 130 -3.13 -12.22 -4.22
C ARG A 130 -1.83 -11.41 -4.13
N VAL A 131 -1.64 -10.65 -3.06
CA VAL A 131 -0.45 -9.81 -2.87
C VAL A 131 0.79 -10.64 -2.54
N VAL A 132 0.69 -11.56 -1.58
CA VAL A 132 1.86 -12.32 -1.10
C VAL A 132 2.41 -13.29 -2.16
N PRO A 133 1.62 -14.06 -2.91
CA PRO A 133 2.15 -14.84 -4.03
C PRO A 133 2.83 -13.98 -5.09
N TYR A 134 2.28 -12.80 -5.41
CA TYR A 134 2.91 -11.86 -6.34
C TYR A 134 4.25 -11.34 -5.80
N TYR A 135 4.29 -10.97 -4.52
CA TYR A 135 5.56 -10.58 -3.88
C TYR A 135 6.62 -11.68 -4.04
N LYS A 136 6.29 -12.92 -3.70
CA LYS A 136 7.22 -14.06 -3.78
C LYS A 136 7.71 -14.36 -5.20
N THR A 137 6.88 -14.14 -6.20
CA THR A 137 7.21 -14.52 -7.59
C THR A 137 7.81 -13.39 -8.42
N ALA A 138 7.48 -12.13 -8.12
CA ALA A 138 7.90 -10.98 -8.92
C ALA A 138 8.83 -10.01 -8.18
N ILE A 139 8.60 -9.78 -6.88
CA ILE A 139 9.30 -8.74 -6.11
C ILE A 139 10.50 -9.32 -5.34
N GLU A 140 10.30 -10.36 -4.56
CA GLU A 140 11.36 -11.02 -3.81
C GLU A 140 12.56 -11.45 -4.67
N PRO A 141 12.40 -11.92 -5.93
CA PRO A 141 13.53 -12.19 -6.81
C PRO A 141 14.40 -10.96 -7.12
N GLN A 142 13.85 -9.73 -7.08
CA GLN A 142 14.67 -8.52 -7.25
C GLN A 142 15.58 -8.33 -6.03
N LEU A 143 15.04 -8.51 -4.82
CA LEU A 143 15.83 -8.46 -3.58
C LEU A 143 16.91 -9.54 -3.56
N LYS A 144 16.62 -10.75 -4.06
CA LYS A 144 17.62 -11.85 -4.22
C LYS A 144 18.77 -11.51 -5.14
N THR A 145 18.60 -10.54 -6.02
CA THR A 145 19.65 -10.02 -6.90
C THR A 145 20.27 -8.72 -6.38
N ASP A 146 20.12 -8.46 -5.07
CA ASP A 146 20.66 -7.29 -4.35
C ASP A 146 20.13 -5.94 -4.86
N LYS A 147 18.90 -5.92 -5.41
CA LYS A 147 18.25 -4.69 -5.87
C LYS A 147 17.36 -4.10 -4.78
N ASN A 148 17.54 -2.81 -4.56
CA ASN A 148 16.64 -2.04 -3.69
C ASN A 148 15.33 -1.75 -4.42
N THR A 149 14.23 -2.09 -3.79
CA THR A 149 12.91 -2.12 -4.42
C THR A 149 11.94 -1.18 -3.71
N LEU A 150 11.26 -0.32 -4.47
CA LEU A 150 10.16 0.52 -3.96
C LEU A 150 8.82 -0.08 -4.37
N ILE A 151 7.87 -0.18 -3.44
CA ILE A 151 6.46 -0.52 -3.71
C ILE A 151 5.59 0.66 -3.31
N VAL A 152 4.88 1.24 -4.28
CA VAL A 152 3.84 2.25 -4.03
C VAL A 152 2.47 1.60 -4.24
N ALA A 153 1.70 1.45 -3.15
CA ALA A 153 0.42 0.75 -3.19
C ALA A 153 -0.60 1.34 -2.18
N HIS A 154 -1.39 0.52 -1.50
CA HIS A 154 -2.63 0.98 -0.85
C HIS A 154 -2.76 0.55 0.61
N GLY A 155 -3.76 1.14 1.27
CA GLY A 155 -4.03 0.99 2.69
C GLY A 155 -4.48 -0.41 3.15
N ASN A 156 -4.73 -1.37 2.26
CA ASN A 156 -4.95 -2.78 2.61
C ASN A 156 -3.98 -3.72 1.89
N SER A 157 -3.55 -3.40 0.66
CA SER A 157 -2.56 -4.25 -0.03
C SER A 157 -1.20 -4.23 0.66
N LEU A 158 -0.75 -3.07 1.16
CA LEU A 158 0.48 -3.00 1.94
C LEU A 158 0.39 -3.69 3.30
N PRO A 159 -0.66 -3.47 4.14
CA PRO A 159 -0.83 -4.28 5.35
C PRO A 159 -0.87 -5.78 5.09
N ALA A 160 -1.50 -6.24 4.01
CA ALA A 160 -1.46 -7.64 3.63
C ALA A 160 -0.02 -8.16 3.38
N LEU A 161 0.83 -7.34 2.78
CA LEU A 161 2.24 -7.67 2.61
C LEU A 161 3.01 -7.58 3.94
N MET A 162 2.74 -6.56 4.75
CA MET A 162 3.35 -6.41 6.10
C MET A 162 3.01 -7.59 7.00
N MET A 163 1.79 -8.12 6.92
CA MET A 163 1.41 -9.34 7.65
C MET A 163 2.39 -10.49 7.36
N TYR A 164 2.81 -10.64 6.11
CA TYR A 164 3.79 -11.65 5.71
C TYR A 164 5.21 -11.30 6.15
N LEU A 165 5.64 -10.05 6.00
CA LEU A 165 7.01 -9.60 6.27
C LEU A 165 7.30 -9.48 7.78
N ASP A 166 6.37 -8.90 8.54
CA ASP A 166 6.51 -8.65 9.98
C ASP A 166 5.97 -9.83 10.83
N GLY A 167 5.25 -10.78 10.21
CA GLY A 167 4.69 -11.93 10.91
C GLY A 167 3.46 -11.61 11.77
N PHE A 168 2.70 -10.54 11.44
CA PHE A 168 1.47 -10.20 12.17
C PHE A 168 0.43 -11.31 12.11
N SER A 169 -0.23 -11.56 13.22
CA SER A 169 -1.39 -12.45 13.31
C SER A 169 -2.63 -11.83 12.65
N GLU A 170 -3.66 -12.64 12.44
CA GLU A 170 -4.96 -12.21 11.91
C GLU A 170 -5.66 -11.15 12.79
N THR A 171 -5.36 -11.12 14.09
CA THR A 171 -5.88 -10.13 15.02
C THR A 171 -5.07 -8.84 15.01
N GLU A 172 -3.75 -8.91 14.97
CA GLU A 172 -2.86 -7.75 14.97
C GLU A 172 -2.99 -6.93 13.69
N ILE A 173 -3.17 -7.59 12.53
CA ILE A 173 -3.29 -6.88 11.26
C ILE A 173 -4.51 -5.96 11.18
N ALA A 174 -5.55 -6.23 11.95
CA ALA A 174 -6.76 -5.41 12.01
C ALA A 174 -6.49 -3.97 12.50
N ASP A 175 -5.47 -3.80 13.33
CA ASP A 175 -5.07 -2.52 13.93
C ASP A 175 -3.97 -1.80 13.14
N VAL A 176 -3.35 -2.48 12.16
CA VAL A 176 -2.31 -1.87 11.32
C VAL A 176 -2.92 -0.80 10.43
N ASN A 177 -2.38 0.41 10.53
CA ASN A 177 -2.73 1.52 9.67
C ASN A 177 -1.45 2.16 9.11
N ILE A 178 -1.42 2.36 7.80
CA ILE A 178 -0.31 3.00 7.11
C ILE A 178 -0.73 4.42 6.72
N ALA A 179 0.03 5.42 7.19
CA ALA A 179 -0.17 6.80 6.80
C ALA A 179 0.13 6.98 5.29
N THR A 180 -0.53 7.95 4.65
CA THR A 180 -0.24 8.34 3.26
C THR A 180 1.12 9.02 3.18
N GLY A 181 1.91 8.70 2.16
CA GLY A 181 3.16 9.40 1.87
C GLY A 181 4.33 9.15 2.84
N ILE A 182 4.19 8.25 3.83
CA ILE A 182 5.28 7.92 4.77
C ILE A 182 5.93 6.60 4.36
N PRO A 183 7.21 6.62 3.94
CA PRO A 183 7.92 5.40 3.57
C PRO A 183 8.20 4.51 4.79
N ARG A 184 8.06 3.20 4.64
CA ARG A 184 8.57 2.19 5.58
C ARG A 184 9.67 1.39 4.90
N VAL A 185 10.86 1.37 5.50
CA VAL A 185 12.04 0.71 4.95
C VAL A 185 12.29 -0.58 5.71
N TYR A 186 12.41 -1.67 4.95
CA TYR A 186 12.84 -2.98 5.41
C TYR A 186 14.26 -3.22 4.92
N GLU A 187 15.18 -3.52 5.81
CA GLU A 187 16.53 -3.91 5.48
C GLU A 187 16.72 -5.41 5.69
N PHE A 188 17.35 -6.06 4.74
CA PHE A 188 17.54 -7.50 4.77
C PHE A 188 19.03 -7.85 4.73
N SER A 189 19.41 -8.96 5.42
CA SER A 189 20.69 -9.59 5.23
C SER A 189 20.86 -10.11 3.79
N PRO A 190 22.07 -10.52 3.38
CA PRO A 190 22.28 -11.17 2.07
C PRO A 190 21.43 -12.45 1.87
N GLU A 191 21.05 -13.14 2.97
CA GLU A 191 20.19 -14.32 2.96
C GLU A 191 18.69 -13.97 3.03
N LEU A 192 18.32 -12.69 2.86
CA LEU A 192 16.96 -12.16 2.97
C LEU A 192 16.30 -12.41 4.33
N LYS A 193 17.06 -12.39 5.41
CA LYS A 193 16.49 -12.29 6.75
C LYS A 193 16.24 -10.82 7.06
N LEU A 194 15.06 -10.51 7.59
CA LEU A 194 14.72 -9.16 8.03
C LEU A 194 15.64 -8.75 9.19
N GLU A 195 16.30 -7.60 9.06
CA GLU A 195 17.17 -7.01 10.08
C GLU A 195 16.49 -5.82 10.76
N THR A 196 15.96 -4.88 9.98
CA THR A 196 15.21 -3.72 10.50
C THR A 196 13.96 -3.43 9.67
N ALA A 197 12.97 -2.77 10.28
CA ALA A 197 11.76 -2.33 9.61
C ALA A 197 11.22 -1.06 10.27
N ASP A 198 11.60 0.10 9.73
CA ASP A 198 11.34 1.41 10.34
C ASP A 198 10.63 2.36 9.37
N TYR A 199 9.78 3.24 9.92
CA TYR A 199 9.22 4.35 9.16
C TYR A 199 10.24 5.48 9.07
N LEU A 200 10.31 6.14 7.90
CA LEU A 200 11.07 7.37 7.77
C LEU A 200 10.21 8.53 8.29
N GLU A 201 10.72 9.20 9.30
CA GLU A 201 10.12 10.41 9.87
C GLU A 201 11.04 11.60 9.62
N ASP A 202 10.47 12.83 9.56
CA ASP A 202 11.24 14.09 9.46
C ASP A 202 12.02 14.39 10.75
#